data_942dba2baafb82c8db20fe56c5625962
#
_entry.id   942dba2baafb82c8db20fe56c5625962
#
_cell.length_a   1.000
_cell.length_b   1.000
_cell.length_c   1.000
_cell.angle_alpha   90.00
_cell.angle_beta   90.00
_cell.angle_gamma   90.00
#
_symmetry.space_group_name_H-M   'P 1'
#
loop_
_entity.id
_entity.type
_entity.pdbx_description
1 polymer ?
#
loop_
_entity_poly.entity_id
_entity_poly.type
_entity_poly.pdbx_seq_one_letter_code
_entity_poly.pdbx_strand_id
1 'polypeptide(L)'
;MNFSKEAALGAVIGLSLVLSGCDKSEKEPELDQPDGKTTPVKQSASILPYLNIQEQPAKIALPFCETKNCINVDIQTLYTADPWMNHWIEKQQAKVIQDQIGLKQDMSLQQAMNAYVKKSDAWQAQLQLNQAYELSLYTRIPYQRNQYVLLQIGIDSKQENISVYERYYFFVADRQQQKMLTPLDIIDPKQQLLMDKIIQTAYEKWLKDNNHEVQQQAPKKLYWGQAEWFFDQEGIGLHYRSHDISKDAKQLDIYLTKEQTQQVLKAEVYRNMF
;
A
#
# COMPACT_ATOMS: atom_id res chain seq x y z
N MET A 1 13.21 -2.10 -49.70
CA MET A 1 14.62 -2.47 -49.90
C MET A 1 14.97 -3.54 -48.93
N ASN A 2 15.18 -4.75 -49.46
CA ASN A 2 15.60 -5.98 -48.78
C ASN A 2 17.08 -5.92 -48.37
N PHE A 3 17.43 -6.69 -47.34
CA PHE A 3 18.57 -7.60 -47.20
C PHE A 3 18.63 -8.02 -45.72
N SER A 4 18.28 -9.24 -45.38
CA SER A 4 18.93 -10.53 -45.50
C SER A 4 20.04 -10.77 -44.49
N LYS A 5 19.77 -11.71 -43.59
CA LYS A 5 20.49 -12.92 -43.09
C LYS A 5 22.02 -12.84 -42.89
N GLU A 6 22.48 -13.30 -41.74
CA GLU A 6 23.13 -14.61 -41.67
C GLU A 6 23.37 -15.12 -40.22
N ALA A 7 23.31 -16.40 -40.08
CA ALA A 7 23.50 -17.20 -38.90
C ALA A 7 24.97 -17.64 -38.78
N ALA A 8 25.45 -17.90 -37.58
CA ALA A 8 26.62 -18.77 -37.37
C ALA A 8 26.44 -19.61 -36.08
N LEU A 9 26.40 -20.88 -36.32
CA LEU A 9 26.43 -22.02 -35.42
C LEU A 9 27.87 -22.21 -34.88
N GLY A 10 28.02 -22.59 -33.62
CA GLY A 10 29.30 -23.03 -33.04
C GLY A 10 29.09 -23.95 -31.85
N ALA A 11 28.99 -25.24 -32.15
CA ALA A 11 29.01 -26.32 -31.16
C ALA A 11 30.47 -26.68 -30.83
N VAL A 12 30.80 -26.85 -29.55
CA VAL A 12 31.99 -27.59 -29.12
C VAL A 12 31.62 -28.56 -28.02
N ILE A 13 31.76 -29.83 -28.35
CA ILE A 13 31.67 -31.02 -27.50
C ILE A 13 33.03 -31.20 -26.82
N GLY A 14 33.02 -31.39 -25.51
CA GLY A 14 34.22 -31.78 -24.73
C GLY A 14 33.89 -32.88 -23.74
N LEU A 15 34.24 -34.10 -24.15
CA LEU A 15 34.15 -35.39 -23.48
C LEU A 15 35.43 -35.63 -22.68
N SER A 16 35.37 -36.19 -21.49
CA SER A 16 36.39 -37.03 -20.83
C SER A 16 36.22 -37.02 -19.31
N LEU A 17 36.37 -37.99 -18.55
CA LEU A 17 36.73 -39.39 -18.54
C LEU A 17 36.58 -39.89 -17.08
N VAL A 18 36.11 -41.07 -16.96
CA VAL A 18 35.90 -41.89 -15.76
C VAL A 18 37.24 -42.31 -15.16
N LEU A 19 37.36 -42.33 -13.85
CA LEU A 19 38.27 -43.23 -13.14
C LEU A 19 37.58 -43.85 -11.93
N SER A 20 37.34 -45.11 -12.06
CA SER A 20 36.92 -46.08 -11.07
C SER A 20 38.08 -46.43 -10.13
N GLY A 21 37.75 -46.57 -8.86
CA GLY A 21 38.61 -47.16 -7.84
C GLY A 21 37.76 -47.93 -6.85
N CYS A 22 37.71 -49.28 -7.06
CA CYS A 22 37.25 -50.24 -6.06
C CYS A 22 38.37 -50.49 -5.05
N ASP A 23 38.09 -50.62 -3.78
CA ASP A 23 38.49 -51.77 -2.99
C ASP A 23 37.75 -51.92 -1.65
N LYS A 24 37.21 -53.15 -1.48
CA LYS A 24 36.99 -54.03 -0.32
C LYS A 24 36.36 -53.51 0.99
N SER A 25 35.14 -53.92 1.20
CA SER A 25 34.67 -55.01 2.12
C SER A 25 35.18 -55.01 3.55
N GLU A 26 34.30 -54.65 4.50
CA GLU A 26 34.12 -55.38 5.76
C GLU A 26 32.68 -55.25 6.30
N LYS A 27 32.23 -56.32 6.95
CA LYS A 27 30.87 -56.72 7.29
C LYS A 27 30.21 -55.85 8.37
N GLU A 28 28.88 -55.81 8.26
CA GLU A 28 27.85 -55.38 9.19
C GLU A 28 28.08 -55.72 10.69
N PRO A 29 27.40 -54.94 11.56
CA PRO A 29 26.11 -55.46 12.04
C PRO A 29 24.97 -54.47 11.96
N GLU A 30 23.84 -55.01 11.64
CA GLU A 30 22.48 -54.53 11.73
C GLU A 30 22.18 -53.92 13.10
N LEU A 31 21.74 -52.64 13.16
CA LEU A 31 21.16 -52.05 14.31
C LEU A 31 20.01 -51.12 13.91
N ASP A 32 18.86 -51.55 14.30
CA ASP A 32 17.58 -50.86 14.53
C ASP A 32 17.39 -49.47 13.92
N GLN A 33 16.48 -49.40 12.96
CA GLN A 33 15.81 -48.14 12.57
C GLN A 33 14.90 -47.68 13.70
N PRO A 34 15.10 -46.48 14.26
CA PRO A 34 14.03 -45.82 14.99
C PRO A 34 13.14 -45.07 13.99
N ASP A 35 11.87 -45.42 13.99
CA ASP A 35 10.77 -44.71 13.37
C ASP A 35 10.94 -43.19 13.48
N GLY A 36 11.35 -42.58 12.38
CA GLY A 36 11.41 -41.13 12.25
C GLY A 36 10.02 -40.52 12.16
N LYS A 37 9.31 -40.39 13.29
CA LYS A 37 8.25 -39.43 13.44
C LYS A 37 8.89 -38.05 13.37
N THR A 38 8.89 -37.45 12.18
CA THR A 38 9.12 -36.02 12.01
C THR A 38 8.03 -35.28 12.77
N THR A 39 8.35 -34.90 13.99
CA THR A 39 7.58 -33.93 14.75
C THR A 39 7.57 -32.63 13.91
N PRO A 40 6.40 -32.05 13.60
CA PRO A 40 6.40 -30.77 12.90
C PRO A 40 7.08 -29.77 13.83
N VAL A 41 8.19 -29.20 13.35
CA VAL A 41 8.85 -28.06 13.98
C VAL A 41 7.78 -26.99 14.12
N LYS A 42 7.29 -26.77 15.35
CA LYS A 42 6.48 -25.60 15.67
C LYS A 42 7.34 -24.40 15.28
N GLN A 43 6.99 -23.75 14.16
CA GLN A 43 7.51 -22.41 13.89
C GLN A 43 7.18 -21.58 15.13
N SER A 44 8.23 -21.24 15.89
CA SER A 44 8.09 -20.29 16.98
C SER A 44 7.57 -19.01 16.33
N ALA A 45 6.39 -18.56 16.75
CA ALA A 45 5.86 -17.29 16.32
C ALA A 45 6.93 -16.24 16.62
N SER A 46 7.52 -15.65 15.59
CA SER A 46 8.50 -14.59 15.76
C SER A 46 7.77 -13.41 16.39
N ILE A 47 8.07 -13.13 17.65
CA ILE A 47 7.50 -11.98 18.36
C ILE A 47 8.06 -10.74 17.65
N LEU A 48 7.16 -10.02 16.97
CA LEU A 48 7.55 -8.75 16.34
C LEU A 48 7.92 -7.72 17.42
N PRO A 49 9.01 -6.97 17.24
CA PRO A 49 9.39 -5.95 18.19
C PRO A 49 8.31 -4.85 18.27
N TYR A 50 8.19 -4.25 19.44
CA TYR A 50 7.34 -3.08 19.63
C TYR A 50 7.80 -1.94 18.71
N LEU A 51 6.88 -1.25 18.06
CA LEU A 51 7.22 -0.22 17.06
C LEU A 51 7.93 1.01 17.63
N ASN A 52 7.66 1.35 18.89
CA ASN A 52 8.25 2.53 19.54
C ASN A 52 8.09 3.80 18.67
N ILE A 53 6.83 4.13 18.32
CA ILE A 53 6.47 5.17 17.36
C ILE A 53 6.83 6.54 17.92
N GLN A 54 7.53 7.35 17.11
CA GLN A 54 7.87 8.74 17.39
C GLN A 54 7.42 9.61 16.22
N GLU A 55 6.68 10.66 16.52
CA GLU A 55 6.31 11.70 15.55
C GLU A 55 7.46 12.69 15.41
N GLN A 56 7.78 13.06 14.19
CA GLN A 56 8.84 14.03 13.89
C GLN A 56 8.63 14.69 12.52
N PRO A 57 9.15 15.91 12.31
CA PRO A 57 9.20 16.51 10.98
C PRO A 57 10.02 15.64 10.02
N ALA A 58 9.55 15.50 8.79
CA ALA A 58 10.31 14.81 7.75
C ALA A 58 11.58 15.59 7.38
N LYS A 59 12.67 14.86 7.18
CA LYS A 59 13.95 15.46 6.76
C LYS A 59 13.93 15.65 5.24
N ILE A 60 13.43 16.81 4.81
CA ILE A 60 13.32 17.17 3.39
C ILE A 60 14.09 18.46 3.14
N ALA A 61 14.90 18.46 2.09
CA ALA A 61 15.53 19.67 1.58
C ALA A 61 14.58 20.29 0.53
N LEU A 62 14.04 21.47 0.82
CA LEU A 62 13.27 22.20 -0.18
C LEU A 62 14.21 22.83 -1.22
N PRO A 63 13.84 22.86 -2.51
CA PRO A 63 14.57 23.60 -3.52
C PRO A 63 14.72 25.07 -3.13
N PHE A 64 15.81 25.68 -3.52
CA PHE A 64 15.99 27.12 -3.32
C PHE A 64 14.90 27.90 -4.05
N CYS A 65 14.28 28.83 -3.36
CA CYS A 65 13.21 29.64 -3.89
C CYS A 65 13.67 31.09 -4.03
N GLU A 66 13.65 31.61 -5.26
CA GLU A 66 14.06 32.99 -5.59
C GLU A 66 12.91 34.01 -5.50
N THR A 67 11.68 33.53 -5.36
CA THR A 67 10.48 34.36 -5.37
C THR A 67 10.00 34.69 -3.96
N LYS A 68 9.14 35.71 -3.83
CA LYS A 68 8.54 36.08 -2.54
C LYS A 68 7.46 35.11 -2.08
N ASN A 69 6.96 34.27 -2.98
CA ASN A 69 5.79 33.40 -2.77
C ASN A 69 6.18 31.92 -2.82
N CYS A 70 7.27 31.57 -2.13
CA CYS A 70 7.69 30.19 -2.00
C CYS A 70 6.61 29.37 -1.31
N ILE A 71 6.44 28.11 -1.78
CA ILE A 71 5.52 27.19 -1.13
C ILE A 71 5.92 26.95 0.34
N ASN A 72 4.94 26.95 1.21
CA ASN A 72 5.10 26.53 2.61
C ASN A 72 4.79 25.05 2.71
N VAL A 73 5.73 24.27 3.25
CA VAL A 73 5.62 22.82 3.35
C VAL A 73 5.81 22.39 4.80
N ASP A 74 4.82 21.67 5.34
CA ASP A 74 4.90 20.99 6.63
C ASP A 74 4.58 19.52 6.47
N ILE A 75 5.60 18.66 6.65
CA ILE A 75 5.44 17.21 6.56
C ILE A 75 5.82 16.57 7.87
N GLN A 76 4.83 16.00 8.56
CA GLN A 76 5.01 15.23 9.77
C GLN A 76 5.05 13.74 9.42
N THR A 77 6.10 13.05 9.86
CA THR A 77 6.31 11.62 9.64
C THR A 77 6.42 10.86 10.96
N LEU A 78 6.44 9.55 10.85
CA LEU A 78 6.69 8.64 11.96
C LEU A 78 8.05 7.98 11.81
N TYR A 79 8.75 7.85 12.92
CA TYR A 79 9.91 7.00 13.05
C TYR A 79 9.59 5.85 13.99
N THR A 80 9.99 4.64 13.63
CA THR A 80 9.75 3.43 14.41
C THR A 80 11.06 2.63 14.61
N ALA A 81 11.03 1.69 15.55
CA ALA A 81 12.15 0.76 15.74
C ALA A 81 12.30 -0.28 14.59
N ASP A 82 11.36 -0.31 13.64
CA ASP A 82 11.32 -1.25 12.53
C ASP A 82 11.78 -0.54 11.23
N PRO A 83 12.98 -0.84 10.70
CA PRO A 83 13.51 -0.16 9.51
C PRO A 83 12.64 -0.35 8.27
N TRP A 84 11.99 -1.53 8.13
CA TRP A 84 11.08 -1.77 7.02
C TRP A 84 9.86 -0.86 7.10
N MET A 85 9.29 -0.70 8.29
CA MET A 85 8.17 0.21 8.53
C MET A 85 8.53 1.66 8.17
N ASN A 86 9.71 2.13 8.56
CA ASN A 86 10.15 3.49 8.26
C ASN A 86 10.24 3.72 6.74
N HIS A 87 10.84 2.79 6.00
CA HIS A 87 10.92 2.86 4.55
C HIS A 87 9.52 2.77 3.89
N TRP A 88 8.65 1.89 4.39
CA TRP A 88 7.29 1.75 3.90
C TRP A 88 6.46 3.03 4.12
N ILE A 89 6.56 3.67 5.28
CA ILE A 89 5.90 4.94 5.60
C ILE A 89 6.36 6.03 4.61
N GLU A 90 7.67 6.20 4.44
CA GLU A 90 8.24 7.17 3.49
C GLU A 90 7.72 6.94 2.07
N LYS A 91 7.66 5.69 1.63
CA LYS A 91 7.14 5.31 0.31
C LYS A 91 5.65 5.65 0.14
N GLN A 92 4.83 5.46 1.18
CA GLN A 92 3.42 5.84 1.11
C GLN A 92 3.25 7.37 1.12
N GLN A 93 4.03 8.11 1.90
CA GLN A 93 4.03 9.58 1.87
C GLN A 93 4.40 10.11 0.47
N ALA A 94 5.43 9.53 -0.16
CA ALA A 94 5.81 9.88 -1.53
C ALA A 94 4.67 9.66 -2.53
N LYS A 95 3.92 8.56 -2.42
CA LYS A 95 2.75 8.28 -3.26
C LYS A 95 1.63 9.29 -3.05
N VAL A 96 1.33 9.64 -1.81
CA VAL A 96 0.30 10.62 -1.49
C VAL A 96 0.63 11.99 -2.09
N ILE A 97 1.87 12.43 -2.00
CA ILE A 97 2.32 13.69 -2.62
C ILE A 97 2.22 13.62 -4.15
N GLN A 98 2.65 12.52 -4.76
CA GLN A 98 2.56 12.32 -6.22
C GLN A 98 1.11 12.34 -6.72
N ASP A 99 0.19 11.78 -5.95
CA ASP A 99 -1.24 11.77 -6.29
C ASP A 99 -1.80 13.18 -6.45
N GLN A 100 -1.32 14.14 -5.64
CA GLN A 100 -1.75 15.54 -5.75
C GLN A 100 -1.40 16.21 -7.09
N ILE A 101 -0.43 15.67 -7.81
CA ILE A 101 0.05 16.21 -9.10
C ILE A 101 -0.13 15.22 -10.26
N GLY A 102 -0.90 14.13 -10.02
CA GLY A 102 -1.22 13.12 -11.03
C GLY A 102 -0.03 12.26 -11.47
N LEU A 103 1.01 12.12 -10.64
CA LEU A 103 2.16 11.27 -10.92
C LEU A 103 1.97 9.88 -10.29
N LYS A 104 2.50 8.84 -10.97
CA LYS A 104 2.52 7.45 -10.51
C LYS A 104 3.87 6.82 -10.84
N GLN A 105 4.92 7.23 -10.12
CA GLN A 105 6.28 6.77 -10.34
C GLN A 105 6.87 6.19 -9.06
N ASP A 106 7.93 5.38 -9.17
CA ASP A 106 8.68 4.95 -7.99
C ASP A 106 9.69 6.03 -7.61
N MET A 107 9.33 6.84 -6.62
CA MET A 107 10.11 8.00 -6.17
C MET A 107 10.34 7.92 -4.66
N SER A 108 11.47 8.45 -4.20
CA SER A 108 11.66 8.79 -2.80
C SER A 108 10.78 9.97 -2.39
N LEU A 109 10.58 10.16 -1.09
CA LEU A 109 9.84 11.30 -0.55
C LEU A 109 10.45 12.63 -1.01
N GLN A 110 11.79 12.75 -1.02
CA GLN A 110 12.49 13.92 -1.52
C GLN A 110 12.21 14.20 -3.01
N GLN A 111 12.21 13.15 -3.84
CA GLN A 111 11.93 13.30 -5.28
C GLN A 111 10.47 13.71 -5.53
N ALA A 112 9.53 13.08 -4.81
CA ALA A 112 8.11 13.44 -4.89
C ALA A 112 7.88 14.90 -4.47
N MET A 113 8.56 15.35 -3.42
CA MET A 113 8.50 16.71 -2.93
C MET A 113 9.06 17.71 -3.96
N ASN A 114 10.21 17.41 -4.55
CA ASN A 114 10.80 18.25 -5.59
C ASN A 114 9.88 18.37 -6.82
N ALA A 115 9.21 17.28 -7.21
CA ALA A 115 8.24 17.28 -8.29
C ALA A 115 7.00 18.13 -7.95
N TYR A 116 6.52 18.04 -6.71
CA TYR A 116 5.39 18.86 -6.25
C TYR A 116 5.73 20.34 -6.23
N VAL A 117 6.89 20.74 -5.68
CA VAL A 117 7.35 22.15 -5.68
C VAL A 117 7.45 22.69 -7.10
N LYS A 118 8.10 21.96 -8.00
CA LYS A 118 8.19 22.35 -9.42
C LYS A 118 6.82 22.54 -10.07
N LYS A 119 5.83 21.70 -9.74
CA LYS A 119 4.47 21.82 -10.25
C LYS A 119 3.76 23.05 -9.67
N SER A 120 3.94 23.29 -8.36
CA SER A 120 3.44 24.45 -7.66
C SER A 120 3.97 25.76 -8.26
N ASP A 121 5.26 25.86 -8.52
CA ASP A 121 5.88 27.02 -9.17
C ASP A 121 5.29 27.27 -10.56
N ALA A 122 5.06 26.23 -11.35
CA ALA A 122 4.43 26.34 -12.65
C ALA A 122 2.99 26.85 -12.56
N TRP A 123 2.21 26.39 -11.59
CA TRP A 123 0.86 26.91 -11.34
C TRP A 123 0.86 28.37 -10.91
N GLN A 124 1.77 28.77 -10.01
CA GLN A 124 1.90 30.17 -9.58
C GLN A 124 2.24 31.08 -10.77
N ALA A 125 3.17 30.66 -11.63
CA ALA A 125 3.54 31.41 -12.81
C ALA A 125 2.39 31.57 -13.81
N GLN A 126 1.58 30.54 -14.02
CA GLN A 126 0.42 30.58 -14.92
C GLN A 126 -0.71 31.46 -14.39
N LEU A 127 -0.93 31.47 -13.09
CA LEU A 127 -2.07 32.16 -12.47
C LEU A 127 -1.72 33.56 -11.97
N GLN A 128 -0.46 34.00 -12.10
CA GLN A 128 0.06 35.32 -11.64
C GLN A 128 -0.27 35.60 -10.16
N LEU A 129 -0.12 34.59 -9.32
CA LEU A 129 -0.58 34.61 -7.94
C LEU A 129 0.41 35.29 -7.00
N ASN A 130 -0.13 36.06 -6.07
CA ASN A 130 0.62 36.72 -5.00
C ASN A 130 0.56 36.01 -3.64
N GLN A 131 0.05 34.79 -3.59
CA GLN A 131 -0.05 34.00 -2.36
C GLN A 131 0.83 32.76 -2.42
N ALA A 132 1.52 32.47 -1.33
CA ALA A 132 2.24 31.21 -1.18
C ALA A 132 1.26 30.04 -1.17
N TYR A 133 1.63 28.96 -1.87
CA TYR A 133 0.93 27.69 -1.71
C TYR A 133 1.32 27.04 -0.39
N GLU A 134 0.46 26.21 0.12
CA GLU A 134 0.69 25.46 1.34
C GLU A 134 0.47 23.96 1.06
N LEU A 135 1.33 23.13 1.60
CA LEU A 135 1.20 21.68 1.61
C LEU A 135 1.49 21.19 3.01
N SER A 136 0.50 20.61 3.65
CA SER A 136 0.65 19.96 4.95
C SER A 136 0.32 18.49 4.81
N LEU A 137 1.19 17.63 5.34
CA LEU A 137 1.00 16.21 5.38
C LEU A 137 1.30 15.69 6.78
N TYR A 138 0.39 14.92 7.35
CA TYR A 138 0.59 14.27 8.63
C TYR A 138 0.33 12.77 8.53
N THR A 139 1.05 12.02 9.34
CA THR A 139 1.07 10.57 9.29
C THR A 139 0.82 10.01 10.67
N ARG A 140 -0.05 9.02 10.77
CA ARG A 140 -0.31 8.34 12.04
C ARG A 140 -0.56 6.84 11.83
N ILE A 141 -0.36 6.06 12.88
CA ILE A 141 -0.78 4.66 12.98
C ILE A 141 -1.96 4.62 13.94
N PRO A 142 -3.21 4.76 13.43
CA PRO A 142 -4.40 4.81 14.29
C PRO A 142 -4.73 3.45 14.92
N TYR A 143 -4.32 2.35 14.28
CA TYR A 143 -4.58 1.02 14.78
C TYR A 143 -3.50 0.01 14.39
N GLN A 144 -3.21 -0.91 15.29
CA GLN A 144 -2.32 -2.05 15.04
C GLN A 144 -2.79 -3.26 15.85
N ARG A 145 -2.66 -4.43 15.28
CA ARG A 145 -2.91 -5.69 15.98
C ARG A 145 -2.04 -6.81 15.43
N ASN A 146 -1.32 -7.47 16.31
CA ASN A 146 -0.34 -8.48 15.95
C ASN A 146 0.64 -7.95 14.87
N GLN A 147 0.73 -8.60 13.72
CA GLN A 147 1.55 -8.17 12.59
C GLN A 147 0.92 -7.06 11.74
N TYR A 148 -0.36 -6.79 11.88
CA TYR A 148 -1.07 -5.84 11.04
C TYR A 148 -1.01 -4.42 11.57
N VAL A 149 -0.72 -3.49 10.68
CA VAL A 149 -0.63 -2.06 10.99
C VAL A 149 -1.44 -1.27 9.99
N LEU A 150 -2.30 -0.40 10.49
CA LEU A 150 -3.00 0.61 9.70
C LEU A 150 -2.20 1.92 9.74
N LEU A 151 -1.79 2.40 8.58
CA LEU A 151 -1.23 3.72 8.38
C LEU A 151 -2.28 4.63 7.79
N GLN A 152 -2.45 5.80 8.36
CA GLN A 152 -3.26 6.88 7.82
C GLN A 152 -2.38 8.08 7.51
N ILE A 153 -2.51 8.61 6.32
CA ILE A 153 -1.86 9.85 5.89
C ILE A 153 -2.95 10.85 5.55
N GLY A 154 -2.94 11.99 6.24
CA GLY A 154 -3.78 13.13 5.91
C GLY A 154 -2.96 14.15 5.13
N ILE A 155 -3.57 14.79 4.14
CA ILE A 155 -2.96 15.83 3.34
C ILE A 155 -3.92 17.00 3.14
N ASP A 156 -3.42 18.19 3.42
CA ASP A 156 -4.08 19.46 3.13
C ASP A 156 -3.23 20.23 2.14
N SER A 157 -3.85 20.84 1.17
CA SER A 157 -3.18 21.75 0.25
C SER A 157 -4.01 23.01 0.08
N LYS A 158 -3.34 24.15 0.11
CA LYS A 158 -3.95 25.43 -0.21
C LYS A 158 -3.28 26.00 -1.42
N GLN A 159 -4.10 26.20 -2.42
CA GLN A 159 -3.75 26.91 -3.65
C GLN A 159 -4.69 28.08 -3.77
N GLU A 160 -4.37 29.07 -4.62
CA GLU A 160 -5.24 30.22 -4.79
C GLU A 160 -6.68 29.80 -5.09
N ASN A 161 -7.60 30.27 -4.26
CA ASN A 161 -9.04 29.97 -4.35
C ASN A 161 -9.45 28.49 -4.26
N ILE A 162 -8.50 27.58 -4.04
CA ILE A 162 -8.76 26.16 -3.86
C ILE A 162 -8.10 25.72 -2.56
N SER A 163 -8.92 25.50 -1.55
CA SER A 163 -8.48 24.82 -0.33
C SER A 163 -8.95 23.38 -0.41
N VAL A 164 -8.02 22.45 -0.48
CA VAL A 164 -8.33 21.05 -0.30
C VAL A 164 -8.12 20.73 1.15
N TYR A 165 -9.23 20.63 1.88
CA TYR A 165 -9.21 20.21 3.27
C TYR A 165 -9.17 18.71 3.31
N GLU A 166 -8.26 18.22 4.11
CA GLU A 166 -8.19 16.90 4.70
C GLU A 166 -8.61 15.74 3.78
N ARG A 167 -7.67 15.30 2.94
CA ARG A 167 -7.79 14.02 2.23
C ARG A 167 -7.08 12.95 3.03
N TYR A 168 -7.79 11.90 3.35
CA TYR A 168 -7.21 10.73 4.01
C TYR A 168 -6.84 9.65 3.02
N TYR A 169 -5.74 8.98 3.33
CA TYR A 169 -5.21 7.83 2.62
C TYR A 169 -4.96 6.72 3.62
N PHE A 170 -5.41 5.53 3.31
CA PHE A 170 -5.31 4.38 4.20
C PHE A 170 -4.45 3.29 3.56
N PHE A 171 -3.49 2.79 4.33
CA PHE A 171 -2.61 1.73 3.92
C PHE A 171 -2.51 0.71 5.04
N VAL A 172 -2.65 -0.57 4.71
CA VAL A 172 -2.48 -1.64 5.69
C VAL A 172 -1.29 -2.50 5.30
N ALA A 173 -0.49 -2.86 6.28
CA ALA A 173 0.67 -3.71 6.10
C ALA A 173 0.64 -4.91 7.03
N ASP A 174 1.20 -6.02 6.54
CA ASP A 174 1.65 -7.16 7.33
C ASP A 174 3.16 -7.00 7.58
N ARG A 175 3.53 -6.68 8.81
CA ARG A 175 4.93 -6.49 9.22
C ARG A 175 5.74 -7.78 9.17
N GLN A 176 5.11 -8.91 9.44
CA GLN A 176 5.79 -10.21 9.43
C GLN A 176 6.18 -10.60 8.00
N GLN A 177 5.31 -10.34 7.04
CA GLN A 177 5.56 -10.58 5.63
C GLN A 177 6.27 -9.41 4.93
N GLN A 178 6.42 -8.27 5.61
CA GLN A 178 6.94 -7.02 5.05
C GLN A 178 6.21 -6.63 3.75
N LYS A 179 4.88 -6.69 3.79
CA LYS A 179 4.04 -6.53 2.61
C LYS A 179 2.89 -5.56 2.89
N MET A 180 2.62 -4.65 1.96
CA MET A 180 1.36 -3.91 1.93
C MET A 180 0.24 -4.85 1.48
N LEU A 181 -0.92 -4.77 2.14
CA LEU A 181 -2.08 -5.61 1.87
C LEU A 181 -3.18 -4.82 1.16
N THR A 182 -3.74 -5.44 0.14
CA THR A 182 -4.94 -4.99 -0.56
C THR A 182 -6.16 -5.77 -0.07
N PRO A 183 -7.40 -5.34 -0.36
CA PRO A 183 -8.58 -6.14 -0.06
C PRO A 183 -8.53 -7.54 -0.67
N LEU A 184 -7.90 -7.71 -1.84
CA LEU A 184 -7.72 -9.02 -2.49
C LEU A 184 -6.80 -9.97 -1.71
N ASP A 185 -5.88 -9.42 -0.92
CA ASP A 185 -4.99 -10.23 -0.08
C ASP A 185 -5.72 -10.83 1.13
N ILE A 186 -6.77 -10.18 1.63
CA ILE A 186 -7.44 -10.51 2.90
C ILE A 186 -8.81 -11.19 2.73
N ILE A 187 -9.55 -10.89 1.66
CA ILE A 187 -10.87 -11.48 1.41
C ILE A 187 -10.72 -12.94 0.95
N ASP A 188 -11.54 -13.82 1.52
CA ASP A 188 -11.61 -15.22 1.09
C ASP A 188 -12.15 -15.27 -0.37
N PRO A 189 -11.42 -15.91 -1.30
CA PRO A 189 -11.90 -16.05 -2.68
C PRO A 189 -13.31 -16.65 -2.82
N LYS A 190 -13.72 -17.48 -1.85
CA LYS A 190 -15.07 -18.07 -1.84
C LYS A 190 -16.16 -17.08 -1.40
N GLN A 191 -15.76 -15.96 -0.78
CA GLN A 191 -16.69 -14.95 -0.24
C GLN A 191 -16.76 -13.68 -1.09
N GLN A 192 -16.14 -13.65 -2.25
CA GLN A 192 -16.13 -12.48 -3.13
C GLN A 192 -17.54 -12.04 -3.53
N LEU A 193 -18.44 -12.98 -3.84
CA LEU A 193 -19.84 -12.64 -4.18
C LEU A 193 -20.59 -12.03 -2.99
N LEU A 194 -20.31 -12.49 -1.77
CA LEU A 194 -20.88 -11.89 -0.58
C LEU A 194 -20.35 -10.48 -0.38
N MET A 195 -19.03 -10.29 -0.55
CA MET A 195 -18.40 -8.97 -0.48
C MET A 195 -18.99 -8.00 -1.50
N ASP A 196 -19.14 -8.42 -2.77
CA ASP A 196 -19.81 -7.64 -3.82
C ASP A 196 -21.21 -7.20 -3.39
N LYS A 197 -22.01 -8.12 -2.84
CA LYS A 197 -23.37 -7.82 -2.39
C LYS A 197 -23.39 -6.79 -1.25
N ILE A 198 -22.49 -6.92 -0.26
CA ILE A 198 -22.39 -5.99 0.87
C ILE A 198 -22.08 -4.59 0.34
N ILE A 199 -21.04 -4.49 -0.48
CA ILE A 199 -20.58 -3.20 -1.02
C ILE A 199 -21.64 -2.57 -1.92
N GLN A 200 -22.23 -3.35 -2.82
CA GLN A 200 -23.25 -2.83 -3.73
C GLN A 200 -24.51 -2.33 -2.97
N THR A 201 -24.93 -3.05 -1.93
CA THR A 201 -26.06 -2.62 -1.08
C THR A 201 -25.79 -1.29 -0.38
N ALA A 202 -24.59 -1.13 0.19
CA ALA A 202 -24.18 0.12 0.84
C ALA A 202 -24.06 1.27 -0.16
N TYR A 203 -23.50 1.00 -1.34
CA TYR A 203 -23.35 1.96 -2.41
C TYR A 203 -24.70 2.46 -2.96
N GLU A 204 -25.65 1.57 -3.22
CA GLU A 204 -26.99 1.95 -3.67
C GLU A 204 -27.73 2.84 -2.67
N LYS A 205 -27.56 2.57 -1.36
CA LYS A 205 -28.09 3.45 -0.32
C LYS A 205 -27.44 4.83 -0.38
N TRP A 206 -26.10 4.87 -0.44
CA TRP A 206 -25.34 6.11 -0.53
C TRP A 206 -25.72 6.92 -1.77
N LEU A 207 -25.91 6.28 -2.95
CA LEU A 207 -26.33 6.96 -4.17
C LEU A 207 -27.68 7.66 -3.99
N LYS A 208 -28.65 7.03 -3.31
CA LYS A 208 -29.97 7.64 -3.04
C LYS A 208 -29.88 8.90 -2.19
N ASP A 209 -28.87 8.99 -1.34
CA ASP A 209 -28.65 10.14 -0.45
C ASP A 209 -27.85 11.28 -1.13
N ASN A 210 -27.42 11.06 -2.38
CA ASN A 210 -26.70 12.05 -3.18
C ASN A 210 -27.62 12.75 -4.21
N ASN A 211 -27.14 13.88 -4.75
CA ASN A 211 -27.87 14.63 -5.75
C ASN A 211 -27.99 13.87 -7.09
N HIS A 212 -28.92 14.30 -7.93
CA HIS A 212 -29.22 13.66 -9.21
C HIS A 212 -28.01 13.62 -10.17
N GLU A 213 -27.16 14.63 -10.14
CA GLU A 213 -25.97 14.70 -11.00
C GLU A 213 -24.96 13.61 -10.64
N VAL A 214 -24.67 13.45 -9.34
CA VAL A 214 -23.84 12.35 -8.84
C VAL A 214 -24.44 11.00 -9.23
N GLN A 215 -25.74 10.80 -9.05
CA GLN A 215 -26.42 9.54 -9.42
C GLN A 215 -26.29 9.19 -10.90
N GLN A 216 -26.29 10.20 -11.79
CA GLN A 216 -26.13 9.99 -13.23
C GLN A 216 -24.70 9.68 -13.65
N GLN A 217 -23.70 10.32 -13.02
CA GLN A 217 -22.29 10.21 -13.40
C GLN A 217 -21.59 9.02 -12.70
N ALA A 218 -22.09 8.60 -11.56
CA ALA A 218 -21.50 7.55 -10.76
C ALA A 218 -21.50 6.19 -11.49
N PRO A 219 -20.47 5.34 -11.30
CA PRO A 219 -20.44 4.02 -11.90
C PRO A 219 -21.60 3.17 -11.38
N LYS A 220 -22.10 2.27 -12.23
CA LYS A 220 -23.19 1.37 -11.85
C LYS A 220 -22.84 0.41 -10.71
N LYS A 221 -21.55 0.12 -10.53
CA LYS A 221 -21.02 -0.75 -9.48
C LYS A 221 -19.68 -0.23 -8.99
N LEU A 222 -19.42 -0.38 -7.70
CA LEU A 222 -18.10 -0.18 -7.12
C LEU A 222 -17.35 -1.51 -7.04
N TYR A 223 -16.07 -1.46 -7.35
CA TYR A 223 -15.19 -2.60 -7.19
C TYR A 223 -14.38 -2.48 -5.89
N TRP A 224 -14.63 -3.37 -4.94
CA TRP A 224 -14.00 -3.36 -3.63
C TRP A 224 -12.50 -3.72 -3.66
N GLY A 225 -12.05 -4.49 -4.65
CA GLY A 225 -10.65 -4.94 -4.72
C GLY A 225 -9.62 -3.83 -4.96
N GLN A 226 -10.06 -2.64 -5.39
CA GLN A 226 -9.23 -1.47 -5.62
C GLN A 226 -9.46 -0.36 -4.59
N ALA A 227 -10.42 -0.54 -3.67
CA ALA A 227 -10.66 0.43 -2.62
C ALA A 227 -9.47 0.53 -1.66
N GLU A 228 -9.23 1.69 -1.11
CA GLU A 228 -8.45 1.78 0.11
C GLU A 228 -9.23 1.12 1.24
N TRP A 229 -8.53 0.55 2.20
CA TRP A 229 -9.19 -0.12 3.29
C TRP A 229 -8.49 0.13 4.61
N PHE A 230 -9.23 -0.01 5.66
CA PHE A 230 -8.76 0.16 7.02
C PHE A 230 -9.43 -0.87 7.93
N PHE A 231 -8.93 -1.01 9.14
CA PHE A 231 -9.50 -1.89 10.16
C PHE A 231 -9.33 -1.29 11.54
N ASP A 232 -10.22 -1.68 12.43
CA ASP A 232 -10.16 -1.37 13.85
C ASP A 232 -10.67 -2.56 14.67
N GLN A 233 -11.07 -2.36 15.91
CA GLN A 233 -11.58 -3.43 16.77
C GLN A 233 -12.98 -3.94 16.36
N GLU A 234 -13.73 -3.18 15.56
CA GLU A 234 -15.11 -3.48 15.20
C GLU A 234 -15.20 -4.25 13.86
N GLY A 235 -14.22 -4.04 12.96
CA GLY A 235 -14.24 -4.68 11.65
C GLY A 235 -13.32 -4.02 10.63
N ILE A 236 -13.64 -4.25 9.36
CA ILE A 236 -12.96 -3.58 8.25
C ILE A 236 -13.85 -2.53 7.62
N GLY A 237 -13.22 -1.49 7.09
CA GLY A 237 -13.87 -0.47 6.28
C GLY A 237 -13.21 -0.33 4.91
N LEU A 238 -13.99 0.08 3.91
CA LEU A 238 -13.52 0.45 2.59
C LEU A 238 -13.73 1.93 2.36
N HIS A 239 -12.71 2.59 1.87
CA HIS A 239 -12.69 4.02 1.59
C HIS A 239 -12.66 4.27 0.08
N TYR A 240 -13.63 5.00 -0.41
CA TYR A 240 -13.71 5.46 -1.80
C TYR A 240 -13.70 6.98 -1.81
N ARG A 241 -12.76 7.55 -2.52
CA ARG A 241 -12.67 9.00 -2.65
C ARG A 241 -13.73 9.53 -3.60
N SER A 242 -14.07 10.80 -3.42
CA SER A 242 -15.07 11.46 -4.26
C SER A 242 -14.78 11.30 -5.76
N HIS A 243 -13.55 11.56 -6.19
CA HIS A 243 -13.16 11.49 -7.61
C HIS A 243 -13.14 10.06 -8.19
N ASP A 244 -13.10 9.02 -7.34
CA ASP A 244 -13.23 7.63 -7.78
C ASP A 244 -14.66 7.29 -8.17
N ILE A 245 -15.63 8.09 -7.72
CA ILE A 245 -17.06 7.91 -7.97
C ILE A 245 -17.57 8.92 -8.99
N SER A 246 -17.46 10.20 -8.71
CA SER A 246 -17.72 11.30 -9.64
C SER A 246 -17.08 12.58 -9.15
N LYS A 247 -16.94 13.58 -10.04
CA LYS A 247 -16.28 14.85 -9.74
C LYS A 247 -16.88 15.57 -8.52
N ASP A 248 -18.21 15.52 -8.38
CA ASP A 248 -18.95 16.25 -7.34
C ASP A 248 -19.51 15.32 -6.25
N ALA A 249 -19.08 14.05 -6.23
CA ALA A 249 -19.47 13.10 -5.21
C ALA A 249 -18.83 13.45 -3.86
N LYS A 250 -19.51 13.07 -2.78
CA LYS A 250 -18.91 12.99 -1.46
C LYS A 250 -18.09 11.70 -1.36
N GLN A 251 -17.08 11.68 -0.50
CA GLN A 251 -16.40 10.43 -0.17
C GLN A 251 -17.39 9.40 0.39
N LEU A 252 -17.08 8.14 0.21
CA LEU A 252 -17.88 7.03 0.71
C LEU A 252 -17.02 6.09 1.54
N ASP A 253 -17.39 5.95 2.81
CA ASP A 253 -16.82 4.96 3.71
C ASP A 253 -17.85 3.87 3.96
N ILE A 254 -17.50 2.62 3.68
CA ILE A 254 -18.36 1.46 3.89
C ILE A 254 -17.75 0.60 4.98
N TYR A 255 -18.39 0.59 6.15
CA TYR A 255 -18.00 -0.25 7.28
C TYR A 255 -18.75 -1.57 7.24
N LEU A 256 -18.01 -2.65 7.38
CA LEU A 256 -18.59 -3.97 7.59
C LEU A 256 -18.77 -4.22 9.08
N THR A 257 -19.89 -4.80 9.47
CA THR A 257 -20.06 -5.25 10.85
C THR A 257 -19.06 -6.35 11.19
N LYS A 258 -18.89 -6.64 12.46
CA LYS A 258 -17.99 -7.70 12.93
C LYS A 258 -18.35 -9.06 12.32
N GLU A 259 -19.65 -9.36 12.24
CA GLU A 259 -20.15 -10.59 11.63
C GLU A 259 -19.87 -10.63 10.11
N GLN A 260 -20.11 -9.53 9.40
CA GLN A 260 -19.80 -9.42 7.98
C GLN A 260 -18.29 -9.56 7.75
N THR A 261 -17.49 -8.88 8.56
CA THR A 261 -16.03 -8.98 8.52
C THR A 261 -15.56 -10.43 8.70
N GLN A 262 -16.10 -11.13 9.69
CA GLN A 262 -15.78 -12.54 9.92
C GLN A 262 -16.16 -13.45 8.76
N GLN A 263 -17.28 -13.17 8.09
CA GLN A 263 -17.77 -13.97 6.97
C GLN A 263 -16.92 -13.79 5.70
N VAL A 264 -16.38 -12.59 5.46
CA VAL A 264 -15.69 -12.29 4.20
C VAL A 264 -14.18 -12.46 4.28
N LEU A 265 -13.56 -12.35 5.44
CA LEU A 265 -12.11 -12.49 5.58
C LEU A 265 -11.66 -13.95 5.52
N LYS A 266 -10.44 -14.17 5.05
CA LYS A 266 -9.73 -15.43 5.26
C LYS A 266 -9.66 -15.73 6.77
N ALA A 267 -9.95 -16.97 7.17
CA ALA A 267 -10.03 -17.35 8.58
C ALA A 267 -8.73 -17.05 9.37
N GLU A 268 -7.57 -17.19 8.76
CA GLU A 268 -6.29 -16.86 9.39
C GLU A 268 -6.10 -15.35 9.58
N VAL A 269 -6.53 -14.53 8.61
CA VAL A 269 -6.48 -13.07 8.71
C VAL A 269 -7.39 -12.60 9.84
N TYR A 270 -8.64 -13.08 9.85
CA TYR A 270 -9.60 -12.71 10.90
C TYR A 270 -9.06 -13.02 12.29
N ARG A 271 -8.56 -14.23 12.54
CA ARG A 271 -8.02 -14.65 13.86
C ARG A 271 -6.83 -13.82 14.34
N ASN A 272 -6.04 -13.31 13.42
CA ASN A 272 -4.85 -12.52 13.75
C ASN A 272 -5.14 -11.02 13.79
N MET A 273 -6.24 -10.57 13.22
CA MET A 273 -6.60 -9.14 13.12
C MET A 273 -7.64 -8.75 14.17
N PHE A 274 -8.49 -9.68 14.61
CA PHE A 274 -9.59 -9.50 15.56
C PHE A 274 -9.55 -10.52 16.70
#